data_f25212c24cb753d701613633952c8dcb
#
_entry.id   f25212c24cb753d701613633952c8dcb
#
_cell.length_a   1.000
_cell.length_b   1.000
_cell.length_c   1.000
_cell.angle_alpha   90.00
_cell.angle_beta   90.00
_cell.angle_gamma   90.00
#
_symmetry.space_group_name_H-M   'P 1'
#
loop_
_entity.id
_entity.type
_entity.pdbx_description
1 polymer ?
#
loop_
_entity_poly.entity_id
_entity_poly.type
_entity_poly.pdbx_seq_one_letter_code
_entity_poly.pdbx_strand_id
1 'polypeptide(L)'
;SGKIFSEDGQFVCNISDTKKVEGEIYLHQLEKNEQKKITKGTKYVLSIDKERREKIRNNHSATHLLHQSLRKILGEHVSQKGSLVSDQKLRFDFTYNKSLTNKQIYEIEMLVNKTIRLNLIQTEELATVREAIENGAIALFGEKYPEKVRVITFNSDDNNLLVSKELCGGTHVNATGQIGAFKILSDSSVSSGVRRIEAITGEEVEKHINQKILLIEDIKILLKASENKIKERIQNIQIDYNKLKKGSAKKIIFSENEIINNDPQIYFDNTINEPS
;
A
#
# COMPACT_ATOMS: atom_id res chain seq x y z
N SER A 1 12.89 9.88 11.96
CA SER A 1 12.62 11.18 12.60
C SER A 1 12.53 11.03 14.12
N GLY A 2 12.69 12.13 14.84
CA GLY A 2 12.67 12.16 16.28
C GLY A 2 12.94 13.56 16.83
N LYS A 3 13.20 13.63 18.15
CA LYS A 3 13.45 14.89 18.85
C LYS A 3 14.70 14.78 19.72
N ILE A 4 15.36 15.89 19.92
CA ILE A 4 16.48 16.04 20.85
C ILE A 4 16.01 16.86 22.05
N PHE A 5 16.32 16.37 23.22
CA PHE A 5 16.06 17.03 24.49
C PHE A 5 17.38 17.22 25.24
N SER A 6 17.49 18.26 26.05
CA SER A 6 18.56 18.41 27.02
C SER A 6 18.43 17.36 28.14
N GLU A 7 19.45 17.23 28.96
CA GLU A 7 19.49 16.22 30.05
C GLU A 7 18.38 16.47 31.12
N ASP A 8 17.97 17.72 31.25
CA ASP A 8 16.86 18.16 32.14
C ASP A 8 15.46 18.05 31.45
N GLY A 9 15.39 17.50 30.25
CA GLY A 9 14.13 17.21 29.54
C GLY A 9 13.56 18.36 28.72
N GLN A 10 14.29 19.48 28.53
CA GLN A 10 13.80 20.57 27.67
C GLN A 10 13.99 20.24 26.20
N PHE A 11 12.99 20.56 25.38
CA PHE A 11 13.06 20.38 23.93
C PHE A 11 14.14 21.27 23.32
N VAL A 12 15.01 20.70 22.50
CA VAL A 12 16.10 21.41 21.81
C VAL A 12 15.79 21.55 20.33
N CYS A 13 15.60 20.45 19.60
CA CYS A 13 15.34 20.48 18.16
C CYS A 13 14.77 19.16 17.61
N ASN A 14 14.32 19.20 16.37
CA ASN A 14 13.82 18.03 15.64
C ASN A 14 14.93 17.34 14.85
N ILE A 15 14.83 16.02 14.73
CA ILE A 15 15.62 15.19 13.80
C ILE A 15 14.71 14.83 12.63
N SER A 16 15.01 15.32 11.43
CA SER A 16 14.25 15.05 10.22
C SER A 16 14.58 13.67 9.64
N ASP A 17 15.86 13.27 9.67
CA ASP A 17 16.34 11.99 9.15
C ASP A 17 17.52 11.44 9.96
N THR A 18 17.76 10.14 9.86
CA THR A 18 18.92 9.47 10.48
C THR A 18 19.47 8.46 9.48
N LYS A 19 20.75 8.62 9.13
CA LYS A 19 21.46 7.74 8.19
C LYS A 19 22.59 7.02 8.90
N LYS A 20 22.70 5.71 8.66
CA LYS A 20 23.89 4.95 9.04
C LYS A 20 24.96 5.16 7.97
N VAL A 21 26.15 5.56 8.36
CA VAL A 21 27.33 5.65 7.50
C VAL A 21 28.30 4.53 7.85
N GLU A 22 29.47 4.50 7.26
CA GLU A 22 30.49 3.46 7.49
C GLU A 22 30.70 3.17 8.97
N GLY A 23 30.72 1.91 9.33
CA GLY A 23 30.79 1.47 10.70
C GLY A 23 29.47 1.58 11.46
N GLU A 24 29.53 1.97 12.72
CA GLU A 24 28.36 2.14 13.61
C GLU A 24 28.01 3.61 13.86
N ILE A 25 28.37 4.50 12.92
CA ILE A 25 28.11 5.93 13.04
C ILE A 25 26.71 6.24 12.48
N TYR A 26 25.90 6.92 13.27
CA TYR A 26 24.56 7.40 12.90
C TYR A 26 24.58 8.93 12.75
N LEU A 27 24.33 9.43 11.55
CA LEU A 27 24.19 10.83 11.27
C LEU A 27 22.74 11.26 11.45
N HIS A 28 22.49 12.16 12.40
CA HIS A 28 21.18 12.77 12.62
C HIS A 28 21.09 14.07 11.86
N GLN A 29 20.19 14.15 10.88
CA GLN A 29 19.91 15.35 10.12
C GLN A 29 18.93 16.23 10.89
N LEU A 30 19.34 17.43 11.24
CA LEU A 30 18.50 18.44 11.89
C LEU A 30 17.77 19.30 10.85
N GLU A 31 16.68 19.94 11.26
CA GLU A 31 16.01 20.94 10.43
C GLU A 31 16.93 22.17 10.20
N LYS A 32 16.67 22.89 9.11
CA LYS A 32 17.49 24.06 8.78
C LYS A 32 17.51 25.07 9.92
N ASN A 33 18.70 25.54 10.26
CA ASN A 33 19.00 26.51 11.32
C ASN A 33 18.96 25.97 12.78
N GLU A 34 18.61 24.71 13.02
CA GLU A 34 18.59 24.14 14.38
C GLU A 34 19.98 23.67 14.86
N GLN A 35 20.94 23.53 13.96
CA GLN A 35 22.30 23.07 14.28
C GLN A 35 23.01 23.96 15.35
N LYS A 36 22.69 25.25 15.39
CA LYS A 36 23.24 26.20 16.38
C LYS A 36 22.78 25.91 17.81
N LYS A 37 21.75 25.09 18.00
CA LYS A 37 21.21 24.68 19.31
C LYS A 37 22.00 23.54 19.93
N ILE A 38 22.88 22.88 19.15
CA ILE A 38 23.66 21.71 19.60
C ILE A 38 25.10 22.16 19.91
N THR A 39 25.52 21.92 21.13
CA THR A 39 26.84 22.24 21.62
C THR A 39 27.67 20.97 21.75
N LYS A 40 28.91 21.01 21.18
CA LYS A 40 29.85 19.89 21.31
C LYS A 40 30.20 19.60 22.77
N GLY A 41 30.19 18.32 23.14
CA GLY A 41 30.52 17.88 24.49
C GLY A 41 29.32 17.91 25.47
N THR A 42 28.18 18.44 25.08
CA THR A 42 26.94 18.40 25.88
C THR A 42 26.20 17.07 25.66
N LYS A 43 25.64 16.54 26.76
CA LYS A 43 24.79 15.35 26.70
C LYS A 43 23.36 15.72 26.31
N TYR A 44 22.77 14.91 25.45
CA TYR A 44 21.40 15.07 24.96
C TYR A 44 20.65 13.74 25.04
N VAL A 45 19.34 13.80 25.22
CA VAL A 45 18.43 12.67 25.13
C VAL A 45 17.77 12.65 23.76
N LEU A 46 17.92 11.55 23.05
CA LEU A 46 17.30 11.34 21.72
C LEU A 46 15.99 10.57 21.91
N SER A 47 14.89 11.12 21.42
CA SER A 47 13.58 10.49 21.45
C SER A 47 13.11 10.23 20.02
N ILE A 48 12.79 8.98 19.71
CA ILE A 48 12.20 8.62 18.41
C ILE A 48 10.73 9.04 18.36
N ASP A 49 10.24 9.30 17.15
CA ASP A 49 8.81 9.41 16.87
C ASP A 49 8.18 8.02 16.99
N LYS A 50 7.56 7.76 18.13
CA LYS A 50 7.00 6.44 18.47
C LYS A 50 5.85 6.06 17.56
N GLU A 51 4.93 6.99 17.27
CA GLU A 51 3.77 6.73 16.41
C GLU A 51 4.22 6.34 15.00
N ARG A 52 5.11 7.14 14.43
CA ARG A 52 5.69 6.84 13.11
C ARG A 52 6.46 5.50 13.12
N ARG A 53 7.20 5.20 14.18
CA ARG A 53 7.92 3.95 14.34
C ARG A 53 6.98 2.74 14.37
N GLU A 54 5.85 2.81 15.07
CA GLU A 54 4.87 1.72 15.13
C GLU A 54 4.21 1.50 13.76
N LYS A 55 3.83 2.57 13.05
CA LYS A 55 3.32 2.46 11.67
C LYS A 55 4.32 1.76 10.73
N ILE A 56 5.60 2.10 10.84
CA ILE A 56 6.67 1.45 10.06
C ILE A 56 6.82 -0.03 10.44
N ARG A 57 6.78 -0.37 11.74
CA ARG A 57 6.83 -1.77 12.22
C ARG A 57 5.68 -2.60 11.67
N ASN A 58 4.47 -2.04 11.70
CA ASN A 58 3.27 -2.67 11.18
C ASN A 58 3.42 -2.99 9.68
N ASN A 59 3.78 -2.00 8.88
CA ASN A 59 3.98 -2.17 7.45
C ASN A 59 5.13 -3.13 7.12
N HIS A 60 6.24 -3.08 7.89
CA HIS A 60 7.37 -3.97 7.66
C HIS A 60 7.04 -5.41 7.99
N SER A 61 6.41 -5.66 9.14
CA SER A 61 5.99 -7.01 9.52
C SER A 61 4.94 -7.57 8.55
N ALA A 62 3.99 -6.73 8.13
CA ALA A 62 3.02 -7.11 7.11
C ALA A 62 3.67 -7.46 5.76
N THR A 63 4.82 -6.85 5.41
CA THR A 63 5.59 -7.21 4.21
C THR A 63 6.06 -8.66 4.26
N HIS A 64 6.57 -9.13 5.40
CA HIS A 64 6.97 -10.53 5.59
C HIS A 64 5.77 -11.47 5.49
N LEU A 65 4.63 -11.14 6.13
CA LEU A 65 3.42 -11.95 6.03
C LEU A 65 2.86 -11.99 4.61
N LEU A 66 2.94 -10.87 3.88
CA LEU A 66 2.56 -10.79 2.46
C LEU A 66 3.45 -11.68 1.61
N HIS A 67 4.78 -11.63 1.77
CA HIS A 67 5.72 -12.46 1.04
C HIS A 67 5.40 -13.95 1.18
N GLN A 68 5.20 -14.42 2.42
CA GLN A 68 4.84 -15.81 2.67
C GLN A 68 3.46 -16.18 2.10
N SER A 69 2.49 -15.27 2.19
CA SER A 69 1.16 -15.49 1.62
C SER A 69 1.19 -15.60 0.09
N LEU A 70 2.01 -14.76 -0.56
CA LEU A 70 2.25 -14.84 -2.00
C LEU A 70 2.88 -16.18 -2.39
N ARG A 71 3.93 -16.62 -1.68
CA ARG A 71 4.57 -17.91 -1.91
C ARG A 71 3.61 -19.08 -1.75
N LYS A 72 2.76 -19.03 -0.73
CA LYS A 72 1.78 -20.09 -0.47
C LYS A 72 0.69 -20.18 -1.54
N ILE A 73 0.23 -19.04 -2.07
CA ILE A 73 -0.91 -18.99 -3.02
C ILE A 73 -0.44 -19.08 -4.47
N LEU A 74 0.68 -18.44 -4.80
CA LEU A 74 1.18 -18.36 -6.18
C LEU A 74 2.28 -19.37 -6.48
N GLY A 75 2.93 -19.93 -5.45
CA GLY A 75 4.00 -20.91 -5.55
C GLY A 75 5.33 -20.42 -4.94
N GLU A 76 6.15 -21.36 -4.54
CA GLU A 76 7.44 -21.11 -3.85
C GLU A 76 8.48 -20.37 -4.70
N HIS A 77 8.28 -20.31 -6.03
CA HIS A 77 9.13 -19.56 -6.97
C HIS A 77 8.98 -18.04 -6.81
N VAL A 78 7.97 -17.56 -6.08
CA VAL A 78 7.81 -16.14 -5.78
C VAL A 78 8.97 -15.67 -4.90
N SER A 79 9.71 -14.68 -5.39
CA SER A 79 10.83 -14.06 -4.68
C SER A 79 10.71 -12.54 -4.70
N GLN A 80 11.18 -11.88 -3.65
CA GLN A 80 11.24 -10.43 -3.57
C GLN A 80 12.24 -9.90 -4.61
N LYS A 81 11.84 -8.83 -5.32
CA LYS A 81 12.69 -8.04 -6.23
C LYS A 81 12.94 -6.63 -5.72
N GLY A 82 12.13 -6.17 -4.81
CA GLY A 82 12.27 -4.89 -4.13
C GLY A 82 11.19 -4.71 -3.10
N SER A 83 11.43 -3.84 -2.13
CA SER A 83 10.42 -3.41 -1.17
C SER A 83 10.65 -1.96 -0.75
N LEU A 84 9.58 -1.31 -0.33
CA LEU A 84 9.61 -0.01 0.32
C LEU A 84 8.62 -0.04 1.47
N VAL A 85 9.07 0.39 2.64
CA VAL A 85 8.25 0.49 3.84
C VAL A 85 8.27 1.93 4.33
N SER A 86 7.11 2.52 4.49
CA SER A 86 6.92 3.84 5.10
C SER A 86 5.92 3.76 6.25
N ASP A 87 5.66 4.86 6.90
CA ASP A 87 4.59 5.02 7.89
C ASP A 87 3.19 5.01 7.28
N GLN A 88 3.06 5.29 5.97
CA GLN A 88 1.77 5.35 5.28
C GLN A 88 1.39 4.04 4.60
N LYS A 89 2.36 3.37 3.95
CA LYS A 89 2.12 2.17 3.16
C LYS A 89 3.37 1.32 3.02
N LEU A 90 3.16 0.09 2.60
CA LEU A 90 4.20 -0.79 2.09
C LEU A 90 4.06 -0.99 0.58
N ARG A 91 5.18 -1.27 -0.08
CA ARG A 91 5.28 -1.68 -1.48
C ARG A 91 6.15 -2.93 -1.55
N PHE A 92 5.68 -3.92 -2.30
CA PHE A 92 6.38 -5.19 -2.47
C PHE A 92 6.44 -5.57 -3.95
N ASP A 93 7.65 -5.66 -4.48
CA ASP A 93 7.93 -6.06 -5.86
C ASP A 93 8.38 -7.53 -5.85
N PHE A 94 7.77 -8.37 -6.67
CA PHE A 94 7.99 -9.82 -6.64
C PHE A 94 7.92 -10.45 -8.02
N THR A 95 8.57 -11.63 -8.17
CA THR A 95 8.56 -12.40 -9.41
C THR A 95 7.20 -13.03 -9.65
N TYR A 96 6.50 -12.59 -10.71
CA TYR A 96 5.29 -13.23 -11.20
C TYR A 96 4.94 -12.73 -12.60
N ASN A 97 4.52 -13.64 -13.50
CA ASN A 97 4.36 -13.33 -14.93
C ASN A 97 2.95 -12.88 -15.32
N LYS A 98 1.97 -13.00 -14.44
CA LYS A 98 0.56 -12.73 -14.72
C LYS A 98 0.00 -11.71 -13.75
N SER A 99 -1.03 -10.98 -14.14
CA SER A 99 -1.83 -10.17 -13.21
C SER A 99 -2.52 -11.08 -12.20
N LEU A 100 -2.61 -10.62 -10.95
CA LEU A 100 -3.38 -11.33 -9.94
C LEU A 100 -4.87 -11.24 -10.27
N THR A 101 -5.57 -12.37 -10.13
CA THR A 101 -7.03 -12.37 -10.18
C THR A 101 -7.61 -11.78 -8.90
N ASN A 102 -8.83 -11.25 -8.96
CA ASN A 102 -9.53 -10.77 -7.75
C ASN A 102 -9.62 -11.85 -6.66
N LYS A 103 -9.76 -13.12 -7.07
CA LYS A 103 -9.78 -14.26 -6.15
C LYS A 103 -8.43 -14.42 -5.44
N GLN A 104 -7.32 -14.36 -6.16
CA GLN A 104 -5.97 -14.46 -5.58
C GLN A 104 -5.68 -13.28 -4.64
N ILE A 105 -6.04 -12.04 -5.03
CA ILE A 105 -5.91 -10.87 -4.15
C ILE A 105 -6.67 -11.09 -2.85
N TYR A 106 -7.92 -11.53 -2.94
CA TYR A 106 -8.76 -11.82 -1.78
C TYR A 106 -8.15 -12.92 -0.90
N GLU A 107 -7.69 -14.03 -1.48
CA GLU A 107 -7.08 -15.15 -0.75
C GLU A 107 -5.79 -14.73 -0.03
N ILE A 108 -4.95 -13.90 -0.67
CA ILE A 108 -3.73 -13.32 -0.08
C ILE A 108 -4.09 -12.42 1.11
N GLU A 109 -5.03 -11.48 0.93
CA GLU A 109 -5.48 -10.60 2.00
C GLU A 109 -6.05 -11.40 3.19
N MET A 110 -6.88 -12.38 2.91
CA MET A 110 -7.48 -13.24 3.94
C MET A 110 -6.42 -14.01 4.72
N LEU A 111 -5.38 -14.51 4.04
CA LEU A 111 -4.31 -15.26 4.68
C LEU A 111 -3.45 -14.36 5.56
N VAL A 112 -3.05 -13.18 5.08
CA VAL A 112 -2.31 -12.18 5.88
C VAL A 112 -3.13 -11.78 7.11
N ASN A 113 -4.41 -11.41 6.93
CA ASN A 113 -5.26 -11.00 8.04
C ASN A 113 -5.57 -12.16 9.01
N LYS A 114 -5.62 -13.41 8.53
CA LYS A 114 -5.70 -14.59 9.41
C LYS A 114 -4.48 -14.66 10.30
N THR A 115 -3.28 -14.51 9.74
CA THR A 115 -2.01 -14.55 10.51
C THR A 115 -1.93 -13.40 11.51
N ILE A 116 -2.39 -12.20 11.14
CA ILE A 116 -2.49 -11.05 12.05
C ILE A 116 -3.35 -11.42 13.28
N ARG A 117 -4.54 -11.99 13.06
CA ARG A 117 -5.47 -12.36 14.14
C ARG A 117 -4.97 -13.48 15.05
N LEU A 118 -4.04 -14.30 14.59
CA LEU A 118 -3.41 -15.31 15.43
C LEU A 118 -2.50 -14.73 16.51
N ASN A 119 -2.13 -13.46 16.39
CA ASN A 119 -1.29 -12.74 17.34
C ASN A 119 0.01 -13.48 17.67
N LEU A 120 0.69 -14.00 16.65
CA LEU A 120 1.93 -14.73 16.77
C LEU A 120 3.04 -13.86 17.32
N ILE A 121 3.80 -14.37 18.27
CA ILE A 121 4.93 -13.65 18.88
C ILE A 121 6.10 -13.64 17.90
N GLN A 122 6.74 -12.47 17.80
CA GLN A 122 7.99 -12.30 17.06
C GLN A 122 9.14 -12.82 17.92
N THR A 123 9.98 -13.66 17.33
CA THR A 123 11.27 -14.05 17.89
C THR A 123 12.41 -13.62 16.98
N GLU A 124 13.57 -13.35 17.57
CA GLU A 124 14.77 -13.04 16.81
C GLU A 124 15.96 -13.85 17.32
N GLU A 125 16.79 -14.26 16.37
CA GLU A 125 18.05 -14.93 16.64
C GLU A 125 19.17 -14.36 15.76
N LEU A 126 20.40 -14.43 16.23
CA LEU A 126 21.59 -14.13 15.46
C LEU A 126 22.20 -15.45 15.00
N ALA A 127 22.36 -15.61 13.68
CA ALA A 127 22.95 -16.80 13.08
C ALA A 127 23.89 -16.40 11.94
N THR A 128 24.71 -17.31 11.44
CA THR A 128 25.36 -17.13 10.15
C THR A 128 24.32 -17.27 9.04
N VAL A 129 24.57 -16.67 7.89
CA VAL A 129 23.67 -16.79 6.71
C VAL A 129 23.43 -18.25 6.36
N ARG A 130 24.46 -19.08 6.45
CA ARG A 130 24.38 -20.50 6.15
C ARG A 130 23.46 -21.23 7.12
N GLU A 131 23.68 -21.09 8.43
CA GLU A 131 22.83 -21.70 9.46
C GLU A 131 21.36 -21.26 9.33
N ALA A 132 21.14 -19.96 9.08
CA ALA A 132 19.79 -19.42 8.91
C ALA A 132 19.05 -20.07 7.72
N ILE A 133 19.72 -20.23 6.56
CA ILE A 133 19.14 -20.86 5.37
C ILE A 133 18.91 -22.36 5.60
N GLU A 134 19.88 -23.08 6.20
CA GLU A 134 19.74 -24.49 6.57
C GLU A 134 18.54 -24.72 7.53
N ASN A 135 18.25 -23.74 8.38
CA ASN A 135 17.09 -23.72 9.28
C ASN A 135 15.81 -23.13 8.64
N GLY A 136 15.76 -23.01 7.31
CA GLY A 136 14.56 -22.63 6.55
C GLY A 136 14.28 -21.13 6.50
N ALA A 137 15.22 -20.26 6.86
CA ALA A 137 15.04 -18.83 6.70
C ALA A 137 15.18 -18.42 5.21
N ILE A 138 14.36 -17.48 4.79
CA ILE A 138 14.46 -16.88 3.46
C ILE A 138 15.49 -15.76 3.49
N ALA A 139 16.49 -15.85 2.59
CA ALA A 139 17.43 -14.80 2.30
C ALA A 139 17.05 -14.11 0.98
N LEU A 140 17.19 -12.80 0.91
CA LEU A 140 16.96 -12.06 -0.33
C LEU A 140 18.10 -12.31 -1.31
N PHE A 141 17.74 -12.62 -2.55
CA PHE A 141 18.73 -12.92 -3.58
C PHE A 141 19.51 -11.66 -3.98
N GLY A 142 20.85 -11.77 -3.98
CA GLY A 142 21.75 -10.70 -4.42
C GLY A 142 22.12 -9.67 -3.34
N GLU A 143 21.62 -9.81 -2.12
CA GLU A 143 22.06 -8.97 -1.00
C GLU A 143 23.39 -9.47 -0.40
N LYS A 144 24.21 -8.52 0.03
CA LYS A 144 25.43 -8.81 0.78
C LYS A 144 25.11 -8.79 2.27
N TYR A 145 25.27 -9.91 2.91
CA TYR A 145 25.03 -10.06 4.34
C TYR A 145 26.35 -10.00 5.13
N PRO A 146 26.35 -9.44 6.35
CA PRO A 146 27.46 -9.61 7.27
C PRO A 146 27.60 -11.07 7.72
N GLU A 147 28.69 -11.41 8.40
CA GLU A 147 28.96 -12.78 8.90
C GLU A 147 27.82 -13.30 9.79
N LYS A 148 27.29 -12.43 10.66
CA LYS A 148 26.11 -12.72 11.48
C LYS A 148 24.94 -11.87 11.05
N VAL A 149 23.81 -12.50 10.87
CA VAL A 149 22.55 -11.91 10.44
C VAL A 149 21.47 -12.12 11.48
N ARG A 150 20.56 -11.15 11.55
CA ARG A 150 19.38 -11.24 12.37
C ARG A 150 18.29 -11.98 11.61
N VAL A 151 17.76 -13.04 12.18
CA VAL A 151 16.64 -13.83 11.65
C VAL A 151 15.39 -13.46 12.43
N ILE A 152 14.37 -13.01 11.73
CA ILE A 152 13.06 -12.67 12.28
C ILE A 152 12.09 -13.79 11.99
N THR A 153 11.42 -14.29 13.03
CA THR A 153 10.44 -15.37 12.90
C THR A 153 9.12 -14.95 13.54
N PHE A 154 8.02 -15.17 12.80
CA PHE A 154 6.66 -15.19 13.33
C PHE A 154 6.16 -16.64 13.27
N ASN A 155 6.08 -17.30 14.40
CA ASN A 155 5.79 -18.73 14.49
C ASN A 155 4.50 -18.99 15.28
N SER A 156 3.85 -20.10 14.97
CA SER A 156 2.82 -20.72 15.80
C SER A 156 3.35 -22.03 16.34
N ASP A 157 2.99 -22.34 17.57
CA ASP A 157 3.27 -23.63 18.19
C ASP A 157 2.57 -24.80 17.46
N ASP A 158 1.51 -24.51 16.71
CA ASP A 158 0.86 -25.46 15.81
C ASP A 158 1.62 -25.54 14.48
N ASN A 159 2.34 -26.64 14.25
CA ASN A 159 3.15 -26.91 13.05
C ASN A 159 2.43 -26.80 11.69
N ASN A 160 1.14 -26.46 11.67
CA ASN A 160 0.32 -26.31 10.46
C ASN A 160 0.13 -24.84 10.02
N LEU A 161 0.67 -23.86 10.76
CA LEU A 161 0.48 -22.45 10.42
C LEU A 161 1.66 -21.87 9.66
N LEU A 162 1.33 -20.87 8.82
CA LEU A 162 2.29 -20.11 8.07
C LEU A 162 3.31 -19.50 9.02
N VAL A 163 4.56 -19.89 8.87
CA VAL A 163 5.70 -19.32 9.58
C VAL A 163 6.40 -18.39 8.63
N SER A 164 6.57 -17.12 9.02
CA SER A 164 7.49 -16.24 8.34
C SER A 164 8.84 -16.33 9.06
N LYS A 165 9.88 -16.74 8.36
CA LYS A 165 11.25 -16.78 8.85
C LYS A 165 12.18 -16.18 7.81
N GLU A 166 12.71 -14.99 8.08
CA GLU A 166 13.46 -14.21 7.09
C GLU A 166 14.66 -13.49 7.71
N LEU A 167 15.73 -13.35 6.91
CA LEU A 167 16.86 -12.52 7.27
C LEU A 167 16.46 -11.06 7.16
N CYS A 168 16.41 -10.34 8.29
CA CYS A 168 15.97 -8.95 8.28
C CYS A 168 16.59 -8.10 9.39
N GLY A 169 17.25 -7.00 9.00
CA GLY A 169 17.82 -6.01 9.92
C GLY A 169 16.82 -4.91 10.34
N GLY A 170 15.58 -4.92 9.85
CA GLY A 170 14.61 -3.86 10.09
C GLY A 170 13.87 -3.95 11.43
N THR A 171 12.92 -3.04 11.64
CA THR A 171 12.10 -3.01 12.87
C THR A 171 10.78 -3.71 12.66
N HIS A 172 10.38 -4.54 13.63
CA HIS A 172 9.16 -5.34 13.56
C HIS A 172 8.28 -5.15 14.79
N VAL A 173 7.02 -5.55 14.66
CA VAL A 173 6.08 -5.66 15.79
C VAL A 173 6.50 -6.80 16.72
N ASN A 174 6.16 -6.72 17.98
CA ASN A 174 6.43 -7.80 18.93
C ASN A 174 5.47 -8.99 18.76
N ALA A 175 4.27 -8.72 18.23
CA ALA A 175 3.29 -9.74 17.89
C ALA A 175 2.48 -9.30 16.67
N THR A 176 2.05 -10.26 15.83
CA THR A 176 1.35 -9.97 14.58
C THR A 176 0.04 -9.21 14.77
N GLY A 177 -0.64 -9.37 15.91
CA GLY A 177 -1.85 -8.64 16.24
C GLY A 177 -1.70 -7.12 16.29
N GLN A 178 -0.47 -6.62 16.58
CA GLN A 178 -0.18 -5.18 16.60
C GLN A 178 -0.30 -4.53 15.21
N ILE A 179 -0.22 -5.31 14.14
CA ILE A 179 -0.42 -4.82 12.76
C ILE A 179 -1.85 -4.28 12.56
N GLY A 180 -2.82 -4.82 13.31
CA GLY A 180 -4.23 -4.47 13.21
C GLY A 180 -4.91 -5.13 12.02
N ALA A 181 -5.00 -4.44 10.89
CA ALA A 181 -5.56 -4.95 9.65
C ALA A 181 -4.60 -4.75 8.47
N PHE A 182 -4.81 -5.51 7.39
CA PHE A 182 -4.03 -5.42 6.15
C PHE A 182 -4.96 -5.33 4.95
N LYS A 183 -4.66 -4.42 4.01
CA LYS A 183 -5.42 -4.24 2.76
C LYS A 183 -4.50 -3.98 1.59
N ILE A 184 -4.67 -4.75 0.50
CA ILE A 184 -4.03 -4.49 -0.78
C ILE A 184 -4.78 -3.35 -1.48
N LEU A 185 -4.05 -2.33 -1.91
CA LEU A 185 -4.59 -1.19 -2.65
C LEU A 185 -4.51 -1.40 -4.16
N SER A 186 -3.40 -1.99 -4.63
CA SER A 186 -3.15 -2.19 -6.05
C SER A 186 -2.24 -3.39 -6.34
N ASP A 187 -2.40 -3.97 -7.52
CA ASP A 187 -1.52 -4.91 -8.18
C ASP A 187 -1.18 -4.39 -9.57
N SER A 188 0.09 -4.17 -9.88
CA SER A 188 0.56 -3.60 -11.14
C SER A 188 1.82 -4.29 -11.67
N SER A 189 2.11 -4.15 -12.96
CA SER A 189 3.37 -4.60 -13.56
C SER A 189 4.45 -3.55 -13.38
N VAL A 190 5.67 -3.96 -13.04
CA VAL A 190 6.86 -3.09 -12.97
C VAL A 190 7.75 -3.29 -14.19
N SER A 191 7.96 -4.55 -14.54
CA SER A 191 8.75 -4.97 -15.71
C SER A 191 8.34 -6.38 -16.10
N SER A 192 8.93 -6.92 -17.16
CA SER A 192 8.67 -8.32 -17.56
C SER A 192 8.99 -9.26 -16.40
N GLY A 193 8.00 -10.07 -15.99
CA GLY A 193 8.13 -11.04 -14.91
C GLY A 193 8.17 -10.46 -13.49
N VAL A 194 7.95 -9.14 -13.31
CA VAL A 194 7.95 -8.50 -11.98
C VAL A 194 6.64 -7.74 -11.76
N ARG A 195 5.96 -8.09 -10.68
CA ARG A 195 4.73 -7.45 -10.20
C ARG A 195 4.98 -6.64 -8.95
N ARG A 196 4.12 -5.64 -8.73
CA ARG A 196 4.12 -4.75 -7.56
C ARG A 196 2.78 -4.79 -6.86
N ILE A 197 2.81 -5.04 -5.57
CA ILE A 197 1.68 -4.82 -4.67
C ILE A 197 1.98 -3.58 -3.83
N GLU A 198 0.99 -2.68 -3.71
CA GLU A 198 0.94 -1.67 -2.67
C GLU A 198 -0.15 -2.04 -1.67
N ALA A 199 0.17 -1.92 -0.38
CA ALA A 199 -0.76 -2.26 0.69
C ALA A 199 -0.60 -1.31 1.90
N ILE A 200 -1.61 -1.30 2.75
CA ILE A 200 -1.69 -0.51 3.98
C ILE A 200 -2.04 -1.39 5.17
N THR A 201 -1.73 -0.90 6.37
CA THR A 201 -2.01 -1.60 7.62
C THR A 201 -2.68 -0.71 8.67
N GLY A 202 -3.29 -1.33 9.67
CA GLY A 202 -3.81 -0.68 10.87
C GLY A 202 -4.78 0.46 10.56
N GLU A 203 -4.56 1.60 11.16
CA GLU A 203 -5.40 2.81 11.04
C GLU A 203 -5.63 3.25 9.59
N GLU A 204 -4.65 3.10 8.71
CA GLU A 204 -4.81 3.48 7.30
C GLU A 204 -5.83 2.58 6.57
N VAL A 205 -5.98 1.31 7.00
CA VAL A 205 -7.05 0.43 6.50
C VAL A 205 -8.42 0.93 6.93
N GLU A 206 -8.57 1.34 8.20
CA GLU A 206 -9.83 1.89 8.72
C GLU A 206 -10.22 3.18 7.98
N LYS A 207 -9.28 4.09 7.78
CA LYS A 207 -9.49 5.32 7.00
C LYS A 207 -9.93 4.99 5.57
N HIS A 208 -9.25 4.05 4.92
CA HIS A 208 -9.58 3.64 3.56
C HIS A 208 -10.99 3.04 3.46
N ILE A 209 -11.38 2.17 4.39
CA ILE A 209 -12.72 1.56 4.43
C ILE A 209 -13.78 2.65 4.65
N ASN A 210 -13.57 3.54 5.62
CA ASN A 210 -14.51 4.63 5.91
C ASN A 210 -14.71 5.56 4.70
N GLN A 211 -13.63 5.90 3.97
CA GLN A 211 -13.74 6.67 2.72
C GLN A 211 -14.58 5.95 1.66
N LYS A 212 -14.45 4.62 1.53
CA LYS A 212 -15.27 3.84 0.60
C LYS A 212 -16.74 3.78 1.01
N ILE A 213 -17.01 3.66 2.31
CA ILE A 213 -18.37 3.68 2.84
C ILE A 213 -19.02 5.05 2.56
N LEU A 214 -18.33 6.15 2.86
CA LEU A 214 -18.84 7.50 2.58
C LEU A 214 -19.13 7.70 1.09
N LEU A 215 -18.24 7.24 0.20
CA LEU A 215 -18.48 7.30 -1.24
C LEU A 215 -19.73 6.51 -1.67
N ILE A 216 -19.99 5.34 -1.07
CA ILE A 216 -21.20 4.56 -1.33
C ILE A 216 -22.43 5.32 -0.86
N GLU A 217 -22.40 5.95 0.32
CA GLU A 217 -23.51 6.77 0.81
C GLU A 217 -23.80 7.97 -0.11
N ASP A 218 -22.77 8.66 -0.59
CA ASP A 218 -22.93 9.74 -1.57
C ASP A 218 -23.59 9.24 -2.87
N ILE A 219 -23.16 8.09 -3.38
CA ILE A 219 -23.76 7.46 -4.58
C ILE A 219 -25.25 7.12 -4.33
N LYS A 220 -25.59 6.58 -3.15
CA LYS A 220 -26.99 6.31 -2.77
C LYS A 220 -27.85 7.56 -2.81
N ILE A 221 -27.33 8.67 -2.28
CA ILE A 221 -28.01 9.97 -2.27
C ILE A 221 -28.22 10.46 -3.70
N LEU A 222 -27.16 10.50 -4.52
CA LEU A 222 -27.21 10.96 -5.91
C LEU A 222 -28.19 10.16 -6.76
N LEU A 223 -28.21 8.84 -6.61
CA LEU A 223 -29.08 7.96 -7.38
C LEU A 223 -30.47 7.80 -6.79
N LYS A 224 -30.72 8.33 -5.59
CA LYS A 224 -31.96 8.09 -4.80
C LYS A 224 -32.30 6.60 -4.75
N ALA A 225 -31.30 5.76 -4.44
CA ALA A 225 -31.42 4.31 -4.46
C ALA A 225 -30.77 3.68 -3.21
N SER A 226 -31.31 2.57 -2.74
CA SER A 226 -30.66 1.75 -1.73
C SER A 226 -29.43 1.04 -2.32
N GLU A 227 -28.48 0.63 -1.47
CA GLU A 227 -27.19 0.05 -1.86
C GLU A 227 -27.33 -1.12 -2.86
N ASN A 228 -28.25 -2.05 -2.59
CA ASN A 228 -28.52 -3.20 -3.47
C ASN A 228 -29.15 -2.83 -4.82
N LYS A 229 -29.68 -1.61 -4.99
CA LYS A 229 -30.28 -1.10 -6.24
C LYS A 229 -29.37 -0.14 -7.02
N ILE A 230 -28.20 0.21 -6.50
CA ILE A 230 -27.25 1.12 -7.16
C ILE A 230 -26.94 0.65 -8.59
N LYS A 231 -26.55 -0.62 -8.73
CA LYS A 231 -26.18 -1.21 -10.03
C LYS A 231 -27.33 -1.13 -11.05
N GLU A 232 -28.52 -1.54 -10.64
CA GLU A 232 -29.72 -1.49 -11.48
C GLU A 232 -30.04 -0.04 -11.91
N ARG A 233 -29.96 0.91 -10.97
CA ARG A 233 -30.23 2.31 -11.26
C ARG A 233 -29.25 2.91 -12.26
N ILE A 234 -27.95 2.60 -12.13
CA ILE A 234 -26.94 3.02 -13.11
C ILE A 234 -27.21 2.39 -14.50
N GLN A 235 -27.56 1.12 -14.56
CA GLN A 235 -27.88 0.45 -15.82
C GLN A 235 -29.09 1.10 -16.52
N ASN A 236 -30.14 1.42 -15.75
CA ASN A 236 -31.31 2.10 -16.30
C ASN A 236 -30.98 3.50 -16.84
N ILE A 237 -30.18 4.28 -16.11
CA ILE A 237 -29.71 5.60 -16.59
C ILE A 237 -28.91 5.45 -17.88
N GLN A 238 -28.03 4.47 -17.99
CA GLN A 238 -27.26 4.21 -19.23
C GLN A 238 -28.17 3.84 -20.40
N ILE A 239 -29.20 3.01 -20.18
CA ILE A 239 -30.19 2.64 -21.20
C ILE A 239 -30.95 3.88 -21.68
N ASP A 240 -31.44 4.69 -20.75
CA ASP A 240 -32.23 5.89 -21.07
C ASP A 240 -31.39 6.94 -21.79
N TYR A 241 -30.13 7.16 -21.35
CA TYR A 241 -29.19 8.01 -22.07
C TYR A 241 -28.95 7.56 -23.51
N ASN A 242 -28.75 6.25 -23.73
CA ASN A 242 -28.53 5.70 -25.08
C ASN A 242 -29.78 5.82 -25.97
N LYS A 243 -31.00 5.70 -25.39
CA LYS A 243 -32.25 5.94 -26.12
C LYS A 243 -32.37 7.40 -26.55
N LEU A 244 -32.09 8.33 -25.67
CA LEU A 244 -32.11 9.77 -25.95
C LEU A 244 -31.09 10.14 -27.04
N LYS A 245 -29.88 9.61 -26.97
CA LYS A 245 -28.84 9.82 -27.98
C LYS A 245 -29.27 9.33 -29.38
N LYS A 246 -29.88 8.14 -29.46
CA LYS A 246 -30.42 7.59 -30.72
C LYS A 246 -31.63 8.35 -31.21
N GLY A 247 -32.50 8.84 -30.34
CA GLY A 247 -33.67 9.65 -30.68
C GLY A 247 -33.28 11.04 -31.21
N SER A 248 -32.26 11.67 -30.63
CA SER A 248 -31.74 12.95 -31.14
C SER A 248 -31.06 12.82 -32.50
N ALA A 249 -30.35 11.71 -32.74
CA ALA A 249 -29.78 11.45 -34.07
C ALA A 249 -30.83 11.20 -35.17
N LYS A 250 -32.03 10.70 -34.84
CA LYS A 250 -33.14 10.53 -35.80
C LYS A 250 -33.84 11.84 -36.17
N LYS A 251 -33.74 12.91 -35.34
CA LYS A 251 -34.38 14.21 -35.56
C LYS A 251 -33.62 15.10 -36.56
N ILE A 252 -32.42 14.74 -36.98
CA ILE A 252 -31.56 15.55 -37.87
C ILE A 252 -31.55 14.97 -39.30
N ILE A 253 -32.41 14.01 -39.63
CA ILE A 253 -32.58 13.61 -41.03
C ILE A 253 -33.75 14.41 -41.59
N PHE A 254 -33.45 15.58 -42.16
CA PHE A 254 -34.38 16.29 -43.02
C PHE A 254 -34.60 15.47 -44.28
N SER A 255 -35.86 15.29 -44.71
CA SER A 255 -36.12 14.73 -46.02
C SER A 255 -35.66 15.74 -47.10
N GLU A 256 -35.13 15.27 -48.24
CA GLU A 256 -34.69 16.16 -49.33
C GLU A 256 -35.78 17.17 -49.75
N ASN A 257 -37.05 16.85 -49.53
CA ASN A 257 -38.17 17.73 -49.80
C ASN A 257 -38.36 18.90 -48.80
N GLU A 258 -37.84 18.83 -47.61
CA GLU A 258 -37.88 19.91 -46.61
C GLU A 258 -36.76 20.93 -46.81
N ILE A 259 -35.69 20.54 -47.49
CA ILE A 259 -34.53 21.42 -47.78
C ILE A 259 -34.87 22.40 -48.92
N ILE A 260 -35.78 22.04 -49.85
CA ILE A 260 -36.10 22.84 -51.05
C ILE A 260 -37.06 24.01 -50.77
N ASN A 261 -37.80 23.98 -49.65
CA ASN A 261 -38.86 24.97 -49.36
C ASN A 261 -38.55 25.99 -48.27
N ASN A 262 -37.35 25.99 -47.68
CA ASN A 262 -36.98 26.95 -46.63
C ASN A 262 -35.85 27.88 -47.09
N ASP A 263 -35.99 29.16 -46.67
CA ASP A 263 -35.07 30.26 -47.01
C ASP A 263 -33.60 29.89 -46.60
N PRO A 264 -32.63 29.97 -47.52
CA PRO A 264 -31.22 29.64 -47.23
C PRO A 264 -30.59 30.40 -46.04
N GLN A 265 -31.12 31.53 -45.63
CA GLN A 265 -30.60 32.27 -44.47
C GLN A 265 -30.81 31.57 -43.14
N ILE A 266 -31.78 30.66 -43.03
CA ILE A 266 -32.07 29.94 -41.77
C ILE A 266 -31.06 28.79 -41.53
N TYR A 267 -30.37 28.32 -42.58
CA TYR A 267 -29.46 27.19 -42.46
C TYR A 267 -28.04 27.55 -42.04
N PHE A 268 -27.66 28.81 -42.13
CA PHE A 268 -26.29 29.23 -41.76
C PHE A 268 -26.10 29.47 -40.23
N ASP A 269 -27.18 29.68 -39.47
CA ASP A 269 -27.08 29.93 -38.02
C ASP A 269 -27.00 28.67 -37.18
N ASN A 270 -27.23 27.48 -37.72
CA ASN A 270 -27.24 26.21 -36.98
C ASN A 270 -25.99 25.33 -37.18
N THR A 271 -25.00 25.80 -37.91
CA THR A 271 -23.78 24.99 -38.20
C THR A 271 -22.53 25.43 -37.44
N ILE A 272 -22.68 26.37 -36.50
CA ILE A 272 -21.53 26.79 -35.67
C ILE A 272 -21.82 26.42 -34.24
N ASN A 273 -21.62 25.18 -33.86
CA ASN A 273 -21.29 24.73 -32.51
C ASN A 273 -20.86 23.24 -32.57
N GLU A 274 -19.72 22.95 -33.18
CA GLU A 274 -18.89 21.83 -32.77
C GLU A 274 -17.88 22.36 -31.72
N PRO A 275 -17.90 21.84 -30.51
CA PRO A 275 -16.80 22.10 -29.58
C PRO A 275 -15.56 21.31 -30.01
N SER A 276 -14.46 22.03 -30.11
CA SER A 276 -13.09 21.56 -30.25
C SER A 276 -12.65 20.66 -29.11
#